data_8e22317cee236ed3927044adcf10e168
#
_entry.id   8e22317cee236ed3927044adcf10e168
#
_cell.length_a   1.000
_cell.length_b   1.000
_cell.length_c   1.000
_cell.angle_alpha   90.00
_cell.angle_beta   90.00
_cell.angle_gamma   90.00
#
_symmetry.space_group_name_H-M   'P 1'
#
loop_
_entity.id
_entity.type
_entity.pdbx_description
1 polymer ?
#
loop_
_entity_poly.entity_id
_entity_poly.type
_entity_poly.pdbx_seq_one_letter_code
_entity_poly.pdbx_strand_id
1 'polypeptide(L)'
;MSVPTSRPVLLRPDNFTPPSRTPWGGRRLVETYKKDVLREDRARALEVVGECWEISVEPDFPSTTDEGRPLDALIRTSPVEYLGRAHAERAASTELLVKLVDAAQDLSVQIHPDDRYPGLAASESG
;
A
#
# COMPACT_ATOMS: atom_id res chain seq x y z
N MET A 1 -9.10 32.63 6.75
CA MET A 1 -8.89 31.37 6.01
C MET A 1 -9.21 30.21 6.95
N SER A 2 -10.29 29.50 6.75
CA SER A 2 -10.54 28.28 7.53
C SER A 2 -9.54 27.22 7.06
N VAL A 3 -8.72 26.73 7.98
CA VAL A 3 -7.94 25.50 7.75
C VAL A 3 -8.97 24.39 7.55
N PRO A 4 -8.96 23.67 6.44
CA PRO A 4 -9.84 22.52 6.31
C PRO A 4 -9.44 21.54 7.42
N THR A 5 -10.37 21.24 8.31
CA THR A 5 -10.22 20.17 9.30
C THR A 5 -10.41 18.84 8.58
N SER A 6 -9.42 18.46 7.78
CA SER A 6 -9.39 17.12 7.21
C SER A 6 -9.24 16.13 8.36
N ARG A 7 -10.23 15.26 8.52
CA ARG A 7 -10.12 14.16 9.47
C ARG A 7 -9.10 13.17 8.95
N PRO A 8 -8.29 12.56 9.82
CA PRO A 8 -7.43 11.47 9.43
C PRO A 8 -8.24 10.37 8.72
N VAL A 9 -7.71 9.86 7.63
CA VAL A 9 -8.30 8.72 6.93
C VAL A 9 -7.67 7.45 7.49
N LEU A 10 -8.51 6.58 8.01
CA LEU A 10 -8.08 5.28 8.50
C LEU A 10 -8.11 4.28 7.35
N LEU A 11 -6.97 3.64 7.12
CA LEU A 11 -6.84 2.58 6.13
C LEU A 11 -7.03 1.21 6.80
N ARG A 12 -7.53 0.25 6.03
CA ARG A 12 -7.69 -1.12 6.49
C ARG A 12 -6.33 -1.72 6.86
N PRO A 13 -6.25 -2.46 7.96
CA PRO A 13 -4.99 -3.04 8.44
C PRO A 13 -4.59 -4.31 7.69
N ASP A 14 -5.40 -4.81 6.76
CA ASP A 14 -5.30 -6.12 6.14
C ASP A 14 -5.03 -6.08 4.62
N ASN A 15 -4.34 -5.04 4.14
CA ASN A 15 -3.93 -4.96 2.74
C ASN A 15 -2.73 -5.91 2.49
N PHE A 16 -2.99 -7.21 2.70
CA PHE A 16 -2.01 -8.28 2.59
C PHE A 16 -1.85 -8.75 1.15
N THR A 17 -0.60 -8.91 0.74
CA THR A 17 -0.31 -9.56 -0.54
C THR A 17 -0.80 -11.02 -0.52
N PRO A 18 -1.39 -11.50 -1.62
CA PRO A 18 -1.80 -12.90 -1.70
C PRO A 18 -0.58 -13.83 -1.67
N PRO A 19 -0.73 -15.08 -1.19
CA PRO A 19 0.35 -16.06 -1.15
C PRO A 19 1.02 -16.31 -2.52
N SER A 20 0.28 -16.14 -3.61
CA SER A 20 0.82 -16.27 -4.97
C SER A 20 1.83 -15.17 -5.34
N ARG A 21 1.70 -13.98 -4.73
CA ARG A 21 2.61 -12.84 -4.95
C ARG A 21 3.84 -12.91 -4.04
N THR A 22 3.65 -13.36 -2.81
CA THR A 22 4.71 -13.43 -1.80
C THR A 22 4.76 -14.80 -1.11
N PRO A 23 5.06 -15.89 -1.87
CA PRO A 23 5.05 -17.25 -1.34
C PRO A 23 6.12 -17.50 -0.26
N TRP A 24 7.13 -16.65 -0.19
CA TRP A 24 8.20 -16.62 0.81
C TRP A 24 7.76 -16.04 2.16
N GLY A 25 6.52 -15.58 2.26
CA GLY A 25 5.99 -14.92 3.45
C GLY A 25 5.88 -15.83 4.67
N GLY A 26 5.77 -15.20 5.82
CA GLY A 26 5.56 -15.85 7.11
C GLY A 26 4.16 -15.65 7.67
N ARG A 27 4.07 -15.74 8.99
CA ARG A 27 2.83 -15.57 9.75
C ARG A 27 2.90 -14.43 10.77
N ARG A 28 4.04 -13.75 10.91
CA ARG A 28 4.25 -12.73 11.94
C ARG A 28 3.35 -11.51 11.78
N LEU A 29 3.06 -11.12 10.53
CA LEU A 29 2.15 -10.00 10.26
C LEU A 29 0.76 -10.28 10.83
N VAL A 30 0.26 -11.50 10.69
CA VAL A 30 -1.06 -11.91 11.17
C VAL A 30 -1.06 -12.24 12.67
N GLU A 31 -0.07 -12.99 13.14
CA GLU A 31 -0.08 -13.59 14.47
C GLU A 31 0.53 -12.70 15.55
N THR A 32 1.35 -11.72 15.15
CA THR A 32 2.07 -10.85 16.09
C THR A 32 1.77 -9.38 15.85
N TYR A 33 2.18 -8.83 14.70
CA TYR A 33 2.15 -7.39 14.50
C TYR A 33 0.76 -6.81 14.35
N LYS A 34 -0.15 -7.51 13.68
CA LYS A 34 -1.51 -7.03 13.40
C LYS A 34 -2.60 -7.83 14.10
N LYS A 35 -2.22 -8.75 14.97
CA LYS A 35 -3.13 -9.66 15.67
C LYS A 35 -4.36 -8.96 16.27
N ASP A 36 -4.14 -7.82 16.92
CA ASP A 36 -5.19 -7.13 17.68
C ASP A 36 -6.02 -6.15 16.82
N VAL A 37 -5.55 -5.84 15.60
CA VAL A 37 -6.25 -4.92 14.70
C VAL A 37 -6.98 -5.62 13.55
N LEU A 38 -6.69 -6.88 13.30
CA LEU A 38 -7.38 -7.66 12.27
C LEU A 38 -8.80 -8.00 12.73
N ARG A 39 -9.79 -7.58 11.93
CA ARG A 39 -11.21 -7.78 12.22
C ARG A 39 -11.81 -8.96 11.46
N GLU A 40 -11.25 -9.32 10.32
CA GLU A 40 -11.80 -10.32 9.42
C GLU A 40 -11.08 -11.66 9.52
N ASP A 41 -11.84 -12.73 9.68
CA ASP A 41 -11.29 -14.10 9.77
C ASP A 41 -10.55 -14.51 8.49
N ARG A 42 -10.98 -14.01 7.32
CA ARG A 42 -10.30 -14.27 6.05
C ARG A 42 -8.83 -13.81 6.06
N ALA A 43 -8.54 -12.68 6.70
CA ALA A 43 -7.18 -12.17 6.82
C ALA A 43 -6.33 -13.06 7.74
N ARG A 44 -6.95 -13.61 8.78
CA ARG A 44 -6.31 -14.54 9.72
C ARG A 44 -6.07 -15.93 9.12
N ALA A 45 -6.89 -16.31 8.14
CA ALA A 45 -6.84 -17.62 7.49
C ALA A 45 -5.82 -17.71 6.37
N LEU A 46 -5.15 -16.61 5.98
CA LEU A 46 -4.11 -16.65 4.97
C LEU A 46 -2.95 -17.55 5.44
N GLU A 47 -2.55 -18.48 4.61
CA GLU A 47 -1.52 -19.47 4.94
C GLU A 47 -0.15 -18.82 5.13
N VAL A 48 0.19 -17.88 4.23
CA VAL A 48 1.39 -17.06 4.32
C VAL A 48 1.06 -15.61 3.95
N VAL A 49 1.76 -14.67 4.56
CA VAL A 49 1.67 -13.25 4.25
C VAL A 49 3.07 -12.66 4.23
N GLY A 50 3.58 -12.35 3.05
CA GLY A 50 4.90 -11.77 2.90
C GLY A 50 4.93 -10.26 3.11
N GLU A 51 3.88 -9.56 2.68
CA GLU A 51 3.81 -8.11 2.79
C GLU A 51 2.42 -7.62 3.18
N CYS A 52 2.37 -6.52 3.92
CA CYS A 52 1.19 -5.69 4.10
C CYS A 52 1.50 -4.27 3.61
N TRP A 53 0.78 -3.82 2.60
CA TRP A 53 0.98 -2.50 2.03
C TRP A 53 0.13 -1.48 2.80
N GLU A 54 0.77 -0.85 3.78
CA GLU A 54 0.12 0.10 4.72
C GLU A 54 -0.38 1.36 4.03
N ILE A 55 0.46 1.92 3.15
CA ILE A 55 0.12 3.05 2.28
C ILE A 55 0.53 2.70 0.87
N SER A 56 -0.45 2.58 -0.02
CA SER A 56 -0.24 2.31 -1.43
C SER A 56 -1.28 3.01 -2.28
N VAL A 57 -0.84 3.63 -3.34
CA VAL A 57 -1.66 4.15 -4.43
C VAL A 57 -1.38 3.41 -5.74
N GLU A 58 -0.65 2.31 -5.67
CA GLU A 58 -0.37 1.48 -6.83
C GLU A 58 -1.68 0.96 -7.45
N PRO A 59 -1.88 1.13 -8.77
CA PRO A 59 -3.16 0.84 -9.42
C PRO A 59 -3.63 -0.61 -9.26
N ASP A 60 -2.70 -1.54 -9.18
CA ASP A 60 -2.98 -2.97 -9.04
C ASP A 60 -3.15 -3.43 -7.59
N PHE A 61 -2.72 -2.60 -6.62
CA PHE A 61 -2.78 -2.97 -5.20
C PHE A 61 -2.91 -1.73 -4.27
N PRO A 62 -3.94 -0.89 -4.44
CA PRO A 62 -4.12 0.28 -3.59
C PRO A 62 -4.55 -0.12 -2.17
N SER A 63 -4.13 0.68 -1.18
CA SER A 63 -4.72 0.61 0.15
C SER A 63 -6.17 1.07 0.11
N THR A 64 -7.02 0.54 0.99
CA THR A 64 -8.43 0.89 1.07
C THR A 64 -8.79 1.42 2.46
N THR A 65 -9.78 2.29 2.52
CA THR A 65 -10.36 2.74 3.79
C THR A 65 -11.20 1.64 4.43
N ASP A 66 -11.58 1.81 5.69
CA ASP A 66 -12.53 0.94 6.39
C ASP A 66 -13.87 0.82 5.63
N GLU A 67 -14.23 1.86 4.87
CA GLU A 67 -15.43 1.88 4.03
C GLU A 67 -15.25 1.21 2.66
N GLY A 68 -14.06 0.69 2.38
CA GLY A 68 -13.72 0.01 1.12
C GLY A 68 -13.37 0.94 -0.05
N ARG A 69 -13.13 2.24 0.19
CA ARG A 69 -12.73 3.19 -0.86
C ARG A 69 -11.21 3.11 -1.10
N PRO A 70 -10.76 2.93 -2.34
CA PRO A 70 -9.33 2.95 -2.66
C PRO A 70 -8.69 4.32 -2.38
N LEU A 71 -7.48 4.30 -1.81
CA LEU A 71 -6.75 5.53 -1.44
C LEU A 71 -6.42 6.39 -2.67
N ASP A 72 -6.04 5.79 -3.78
CA ASP A 72 -5.78 6.48 -5.03
C ASP A 72 -7.01 7.24 -5.55
N ALA A 73 -8.20 6.64 -5.44
CA ALA A 73 -9.46 7.28 -5.82
C ALA A 73 -9.80 8.47 -4.91
N LEU A 74 -9.52 8.38 -3.60
CA LEU A 74 -9.69 9.50 -2.68
C LEU A 74 -8.78 10.67 -3.05
N ILE A 75 -7.50 10.39 -3.29
CA ILE A 75 -6.52 11.41 -3.66
C ILE A 75 -6.91 12.11 -4.96
N ARG A 76 -7.34 11.36 -5.98
CA ARG A 76 -7.80 11.94 -7.25
C ARG A 76 -9.02 12.83 -7.10
N THR A 77 -9.91 12.51 -6.17
CA THR A 77 -11.12 13.29 -5.92
C THR A 77 -10.80 14.63 -5.24
N SER A 78 -9.81 14.66 -4.34
CA SER A 78 -9.47 15.84 -3.55
C SER A 78 -7.95 16.01 -3.42
N PRO A 79 -7.21 16.20 -4.52
CA PRO A 79 -5.75 16.14 -4.50
C PRO A 79 -5.11 17.22 -3.60
N VAL A 80 -5.69 18.40 -3.54
CA VAL A 80 -5.18 19.48 -2.66
C VAL A 80 -5.31 19.12 -1.18
N GLU A 81 -6.38 18.41 -0.82
CA GLU A 81 -6.63 18.00 0.56
C GLU A 81 -5.59 16.96 1.04
N TYR A 82 -5.29 15.98 0.17
CA TYR A 82 -4.40 14.87 0.53
C TYR A 82 -2.92 15.17 0.28
N LEU A 83 -2.60 15.89 -0.80
CA LEU A 83 -1.22 16.13 -1.22
C LEU A 83 -0.74 17.56 -0.94
N GLY A 84 -1.65 18.45 -0.55
CA GLY A 84 -1.35 19.88 -0.49
C GLY A 84 -1.27 20.53 -1.88
N ARG A 85 -1.29 21.88 -1.90
CA ARG A 85 -1.29 22.64 -3.15
C ARG A 85 -0.05 22.41 -4.03
N ALA A 86 1.10 22.22 -3.39
CA ALA A 86 2.38 22.05 -4.10
C ALA A 86 2.47 20.73 -4.88
N HIS A 87 1.66 19.73 -4.51
CA HIS A 87 1.72 18.38 -5.09
C HIS A 87 0.40 17.93 -5.70
N ALA A 88 -0.61 18.79 -5.76
CA ALA A 88 -1.94 18.44 -6.26
C ALA A 88 -1.94 17.97 -7.72
N GLU A 89 -0.97 18.41 -8.52
CA GLU A 89 -0.81 17.98 -9.91
C GLU A 89 -0.41 16.50 -10.03
N ARG A 90 0.14 15.91 -8.96
CA ARG A 90 0.52 14.50 -8.88
C ARG A 90 -0.62 13.63 -8.36
N ALA A 91 -1.85 13.94 -8.70
CA ALA A 91 -3.10 13.43 -8.10
C ALA A 91 -3.26 11.90 -8.05
N ALA A 92 -2.40 11.14 -8.70
CA ALA A 92 -2.43 9.68 -8.70
C ALA A 92 -1.25 9.05 -7.96
N SER A 93 -0.33 9.85 -7.41
CA SER A 93 0.87 9.32 -6.77
C SER A 93 1.21 10.09 -5.50
N THR A 94 1.44 9.37 -4.42
CA THR A 94 2.02 9.92 -3.19
C THR A 94 3.54 9.94 -3.26
N GLU A 95 4.14 9.31 -4.27
CA GLU A 95 5.57 8.97 -4.34
C GLU A 95 6.06 8.23 -3.08
N LEU A 96 5.13 7.58 -2.39
CA LEU A 96 5.38 6.90 -1.13
C LEU A 96 4.65 5.56 -1.12
N LEU A 97 5.40 4.50 -0.94
CA LEU A 97 4.90 3.16 -0.64
C LEU A 97 5.43 2.75 0.73
N VAL A 98 4.53 2.49 1.66
CA VAL A 98 4.88 1.98 2.99
C VAL A 98 4.38 0.57 3.13
N LYS A 99 5.26 -0.35 3.42
CA LYS A 99 4.91 -1.76 3.62
C LYS A 99 5.64 -2.38 4.80
N LEU A 100 4.97 -3.32 5.45
CA LEU A 100 5.58 -4.26 6.38
C LEU A 100 5.93 -5.52 5.61
N VAL A 101 7.11 -6.08 5.88
CA VAL A 101 7.60 -7.28 5.22
C VAL A 101 7.89 -8.36 6.26
N ASP A 102 7.37 -9.56 6.02
CA ASP A 102 7.64 -10.75 6.84
C ASP A 102 8.21 -11.87 5.97
N ALA A 103 9.53 -11.93 5.86
CA ALA A 103 10.25 -12.95 5.12
C ALA A 103 10.52 -14.17 6.00
N ALA A 104 9.86 -15.30 5.71
CA ALA A 104 10.14 -16.59 6.33
C ALA A 104 11.11 -17.42 5.49
N GLN A 105 11.34 -17.03 4.25
CA GLN A 105 12.30 -17.63 3.32
C GLN A 105 13.10 -16.53 2.63
N ASP A 106 14.14 -16.89 1.93
CA ASP A 106 14.94 -15.95 1.15
C ASP A 106 14.11 -15.28 0.05
N LEU A 107 14.25 -13.97 -0.07
CA LEU A 107 13.66 -13.23 -1.18
C LEU A 107 14.57 -13.33 -2.41
N SER A 108 13.96 -13.17 -3.58
CA SER A 108 14.72 -13.00 -4.80
C SER A 108 15.61 -11.75 -4.74
N VAL A 109 16.79 -11.84 -5.33
CA VAL A 109 17.63 -10.66 -5.52
C VAL A 109 16.99 -9.78 -6.58
N GLN A 110 16.69 -8.54 -6.22
CA GLN A 110 16.04 -7.56 -7.08
C GLN A 110 16.91 -6.32 -7.22
N ILE A 111 16.93 -5.76 -8.41
CA ILE A 111 17.61 -4.50 -8.72
C ILE A 111 16.55 -3.55 -9.27
N HIS A 112 16.39 -2.39 -8.64
CA HIS A 112 15.58 -1.32 -9.19
C HIS A 112 16.40 -0.60 -10.27
N PRO A 113 15.88 -0.49 -11.49
CA PRO A 113 16.56 0.23 -12.55
C PRO A 113 16.50 1.74 -12.30
N ASP A 114 17.32 2.49 -13.02
CA ASP A 114 17.19 3.95 -13.14
C ASP A 114 15.94 4.29 -13.97
N ASP A 115 15.30 5.42 -13.72
CA ASP A 115 14.12 5.90 -14.46
C ASP A 115 14.32 5.96 -15.98
N ARG A 116 15.56 6.02 -16.45
CA ARG A 116 15.93 6.02 -17.87
C ARG A 116 16.14 4.63 -18.46
N TYR A 117 15.87 3.56 -17.69
CA TYR A 117 16.04 2.20 -18.20
C TYR A 117 15.06 1.92 -19.35
N PRO A 118 15.57 1.50 -20.54
CA PRO A 118 14.73 1.39 -21.74
C PRO A 118 13.62 0.34 -21.65
N GLY A 119 13.69 -0.56 -20.67
CA GLY A 119 12.70 -1.61 -20.44
C GLY A 119 11.51 -1.18 -19.57
N LEU A 120 11.53 0.03 -19.01
CA LEU A 120 10.40 0.56 -18.25
C LEU A 120 9.30 1.07 -19.19
N ALA A 121 8.05 0.82 -18.84
CA ALA A 121 6.93 1.48 -19.48
C ALA A 121 6.89 2.97 -19.09
N ALA A 122 6.26 3.80 -19.92
CA ALA A 122 6.20 5.25 -19.68
C ALA A 122 5.51 5.66 -18.36
N SER A 123 4.75 4.75 -17.76
CA SER A 123 4.07 4.93 -16.48
C SER A 123 4.82 4.33 -15.27
N GLU A 124 5.96 3.70 -15.50
CA GLU A 124 6.79 3.08 -14.47
C GLU A 124 7.97 3.96 -14.10
N SER A 125 8.39 3.88 -12.85
CA SER A 125 9.63 4.47 -12.35
C SER A 125 10.63 3.37 -11.99
N GLY A 126 11.89 3.68 -12.08
CA GLY A 126 12.96 2.81 -11.67
C GLY A 126 13.14 2.67 -10.17
#